data_56a5d2c16b86ab16e4344f2e0dc81167
#
_entry.id   56a5d2c16b86ab16e4344f2e0dc81167
#
_cell.length_a   1.000
_cell.length_b   1.000
_cell.length_c   1.000
_cell.angle_alpha   90.00
_cell.angle_beta   90.00
_cell.angle_gamma   90.00
#
_symmetry.space_group_name_H-M   'P 1'
#
loop_
_entity.id
_entity.type
_entity.pdbx_description
1 polymer ?
#
loop_
_entity_poly.entity_id
_entity_poly.type
_entity_poly.pdbx_seq_one_letter_code
_entity_poly.pdbx_strand_id
1 'polypeptide(L)'
;MERRTIEVHIAGQKYRVVSSAGEAELHPHAGIVSAKLRELTPPGAVQSPQAMLLAAMALAHEAETERSRRESVEGRTREVLRGMLARIDEALEPRGFPRDGDG
;
A
#
# COMPACT_ATOMS: atom_id res chain seq x y z
N MET A 1 -2.37 6.37 -22.92
CA MET A 1 -2.82 7.43 -22.01
C MET A 1 -2.02 8.69 -22.25
N GLU A 2 -2.71 9.77 -22.31
CA GLU A 2 -2.05 11.05 -22.52
C GLU A 2 -1.37 11.52 -21.26
N ARG A 3 -0.18 12.02 -21.42
CA ARG A 3 0.52 12.66 -20.33
C ARG A 3 0.15 14.14 -20.33
N ARG A 4 -0.12 14.65 -19.15
CA ARG A 4 -0.46 16.05 -18.96
C ARG A 4 0.55 16.69 -18.03
N THR A 5 0.74 17.98 -18.21
CA THR A 5 1.51 18.75 -17.26
C THR A 5 0.55 19.26 -16.19
N ILE A 6 0.79 18.88 -14.97
CA ILE A 6 -0.07 19.22 -13.84
C ILE A 6 0.76 20.02 -12.84
N GLU A 7 0.20 21.11 -12.36
CA GLU A 7 0.83 21.92 -11.34
C GLU A 7 0.46 21.39 -9.98
N VAL A 8 1.46 21.10 -9.14
CA VAL A 8 1.24 20.64 -7.78
C VAL A 8 1.99 21.55 -6.82
N HIS A 9 1.43 21.71 -5.62
CA HIS A 9 2.05 22.50 -4.57
C HIS A 9 2.57 21.55 -3.50
N ILE A 10 3.86 21.63 -3.28
CA ILE A 10 4.50 20.81 -2.24
C ILE A 10 5.28 21.73 -1.33
N ALA A 11 4.85 21.79 -0.08
CA ALA A 11 5.47 22.58 0.96
C ALA A 11 5.68 24.06 0.55
N GLY A 12 4.67 24.63 -0.07
CA GLY A 12 4.67 26.03 -0.45
C GLY A 12 5.32 26.35 -1.78
N GLN A 13 5.83 25.36 -2.49
CA GLN A 13 6.45 25.57 -3.79
C GLN A 13 5.63 24.91 -4.88
N LYS A 14 5.65 25.52 -6.05
CA LYS A 14 4.95 24.99 -7.22
C LYS A 14 5.88 24.13 -8.03
N TYR A 15 5.38 22.98 -8.43
CA TYR A 15 6.10 22.08 -9.31
C TYR A 15 5.21 21.67 -10.47
N ARG A 16 5.81 21.52 -11.63
CA ARG A 16 5.12 20.97 -12.79
C ARG A 16 5.49 19.51 -12.93
N VAL A 17 4.48 18.68 -12.95
CA VAL A 17 4.68 17.24 -13.06
C VAL A 17 4.02 16.75 -14.34
N VAL A 18 4.75 16.01 -15.13
CA VAL A 18 4.20 15.37 -16.32
C VAL A 18 3.74 13.99 -15.89
N SER A 19 2.44 13.76 -15.99
CA SER A 19 1.88 12.51 -15.47
C SER A 19 0.67 12.10 -16.29
N SER A 20 0.42 10.80 -16.35
CA SER A 20 -0.81 10.26 -16.89
C SER A 20 -1.93 10.26 -15.84
N ALA A 21 -1.58 10.42 -14.57
CA ALA A 21 -2.57 10.55 -13.50
C ALA A 21 -3.21 11.94 -13.55
N GLY A 22 -4.47 12.02 -13.16
CA GLY A 22 -5.19 13.28 -13.15
C GLY A 22 -4.90 14.11 -11.91
N GLU A 23 -5.33 15.37 -11.95
CA GLU A 23 -5.18 16.28 -10.81
C GLU A 23 -5.79 15.72 -9.55
N ALA A 24 -6.96 15.09 -9.66
CA ALA A 24 -7.64 14.54 -8.52
C ALA A 24 -6.83 13.46 -7.79
N GLU A 25 -5.95 12.79 -8.52
CA GLU A 25 -5.07 11.77 -7.92
C GLU A 25 -3.81 12.40 -7.35
N LEU A 26 -3.26 13.39 -8.05
CA LEU A 26 -1.98 13.98 -7.65
C LEU A 26 -2.09 14.94 -6.48
N HIS A 27 -3.21 15.64 -6.34
CA HIS A 27 -3.39 16.57 -5.22
C HIS A 27 -3.28 15.91 -3.85
N PRO A 28 -3.96 14.77 -3.62
CA PRO A 28 -3.79 14.07 -2.33
C PRO A 28 -2.36 13.62 -2.11
N HIS A 29 -1.69 13.16 -3.17
CA HIS A 29 -0.29 12.73 -3.07
C HIS A 29 0.63 13.89 -2.72
N ALA A 30 0.41 15.05 -3.32
CA ALA A 30 1.18 16.24 -2.99
C ALA A 30 0.99 16.64 -1.53
N GLY A 31 -0.22 16.48 -0.99
CA GLY A 31 -0.50 16.72 0.42
C GLY A 31 0.28 15.78 1.34
N ILE A 32 0.37 14.52 0.96
CA ILE A 32 1.12 13.52 1.73
C ILE A 32 2.62 13.87 1.74
N VAL A 33 3.16 14.21 0.58
CA VAL A 33 4.57 14.59 0.48
C VAL A 33 4.84 15.86 1.29
N SER A 34 3.95 16.85 1.20
CA SER A 34 4.09 18.10 1.96
C SER A 34 4.10 17.85 3.46
N ALA A 35 3.21 16.97 3.92
CA ALA A 35 3.14 16.61 5.34
C ALA A 35 4.43 15.93 5.80
N LYS A 36 4.96 15.03 4.97
CA LYS A 36 6.18 14.32 5.31
C LYS A 36 7.38 15.27 5.36
N LEU A 37 7.45 16.21 4.44
CA LEU A 37 8.50 17.21 4.45
C LEU A 37 8.45 18.09 5.71
N ARG A 38 7.25 18.48 6.13
CA ARG A 38 7.10 19.25 7.37
C ARG A 38 7.55 18.46 8.60
N GLU A 39 7.26 17.18 8.59
CA GLU A 39 7.63 16.28 9.68
C GLU A 39 9.16 16.15 9.80
N LEU A 40 9.85 16.06 8.65
CA LEU A 40 11.29 15.82 8.61
C LEU A 40 12.14 17.09 8.59
N THR A 41 11.52 18.24 8.38
CA THR A 41 12.24 19.51 8.28
C THR A 41 12.02 20.32 9.56
N PRO A 42 13.08 20.79 10.22
CA PRO A 42 12.94 21.62 11.40
C PRO A 42 12.19 22.92 11.10
N PRO A 43 11.46 23.48 12.06
CA PRO A 43 10.76 24.74 11.85
C PRO A 43 11.71 25.85 11.39
N GLY A 44 11.30 26.56 10.33
CA GLY A 44 12.09 27.65 9.79
C GLY A 44 13.22 27.22 8.86
N ALA A 45 13.44 25.94 8.68
CA ALA A 45 14.46 25.47 7.75
C ALA A 45 13.94 25.51 6.32
N VAL A 46 14.84 25.85 5.41
CA VAL A 46 14.52 25.86 3.98
C VAL A 46 14.60 24.44 3.47
N GLN A 47 13.68 24.12 2.57
CA GLN A 47 13.70 22.81 1.93
C GLN A 47 14.94 22.66 1.08
N SER A 48 15.51 21.47 1.12
CA SER A 48 16.69 21.13 0.34
C SER A 48 16.43 19.86 -0.45
N PRO A 49 17.21 19.62 -1.51
CA PRO A 49 17.12 18.36 -2.22
C PRO A 49 17.32 17.14 -1.30
N GLN A 50 18.15 17.31 -0.27
CA GLN A 50 18.38 16.25 0.69
C GLN A 50 17.13 15.95 1.51
N ALA A 51 16.40 16.99 1.92
CA ALA A 51 15.13 16.81 2.62
C ALA A 51 14.12 16.11 1.74
N MET A 52 14.07 16.46 0.47
CA MET A 52 13.19 15.78 -0.49
C MET A 52 13.54 14.30 -0.64
N LEU A 53 14.82 14.00 -0.70
CA LEU A 53 15.27 12.61 -0.78
C LEU A 53 14.86 11.83 0.46
N LEU A 54 15.07 12.41 1.64
CA LEU A 54 14.68 11.75 2.89
C LEU A 54 13.18 11.51 2.95
N ALA A 55 12.39 12.49 2.51
CA ALA A 55 10.94 12.35 2.47
C ALA A 55 10.53 11.22 1.52
N ALA A 56 11.15 11.16 0.35
CA ALA A 56 10.87 10.11 -0.62
C ALA A 56 11.20 8.73 -0.06
N MET A 57 12.34 8.59 0.59
CA MET A 57 12.75 7.33 1.19
C MET A 57 11.85 6.93 2.34
N ALA A 58 11.45 7.89 3.17
CA ALA A 58 10.54 7.62 4.28
C ALA A 58 9.18 7.14 3.77
N LEU A 59 8.66 7.78 2.74
CA LEU A 59 7.38 7.40 2.15
C LEU A 59 7.47 6.03 1.47
N ALA A 60 8.58 5.75 0.80
CA ALA A 60 8.80 4.44 0.19
C ALA A 60 8.85 3.35 1.26
N HIS A 61 9.51 3.63 2.37
CA HIS A 61 9.57 2.69 3.48
C HIS A 61 8.18 2.43 4.07
N GLU A 62 7.41 3.48 4.28
CA GLU A 62 6.05 3.34 4.81
C GLU A 62 5.16 2.54 3.84
N ALA A 63 5.29 2.80 2.55
CA ALA A 63 4.54 2.07 1.54
C ALA A 63 4.90 0.59 1.54
N GLU A 64 6.18 0.29 1.64
CA GLU A 64 6.67 -1.08 1.66
C GLU A 64 6.21 -1.82 2.92
N THR A 65 6.25 -1.13 4.06
CA THR A 65 5.79 -1.69 5.32
C THR A 65 4.29 -2.00 5.26
N GLU A 66 3.51 -1.10 4.69
CA GLU A 66 2.07 -1.30 4.56
C GLU A 66 1.74 -2.45 3.61
N ARG A 67 2.50 -2.57 2.52
CA ARG A 67 2.34 -3.68 1.58
C ARG A 67 2.63 -5.02 2.25
N SER A 68 3.73 -5.08 3.01
CA SER A 68 4.10 -6.30 3.72
C SER A 68 3.06 -6.68 4.75
N ARG A 69 2.49 -5.69 5.44
CA ARG A 69 1.42 -5.93 6.40
C ARG A 69 0.20 -6.52 5.71
N ARG A 70 -0.19 -5.96 4.58
CA ARG A 70 -1.33 -6.45 3.81
C ARG A 70 -1.13 -7.89 3.36
N GLU A 71 0.04 -8.18 2.81
CA GLU A 71 0.37 -9.52 2.35
C GLU A 71 0.33 -10.52 3.48
N SER A 72 0.84 -10.12 4.65
CA SER A 72 0.83 -10.97 5.83
C SER A 72 -0.59 -11.25 6.30
N VAL A 73 -1.44 -10.24 6.34
CA VAL A 73 -2.84 -10.42 6.74
C VAL A 73 -3.58 -11.28 5.74
N GLU A 74 -3.39 -11.05 4.46
CA GLU A 74 -4.01 -11.86 3.41
C GLU A 74 -3.56 -13.31 3.49
N GLY A 75 -2.28 -13.52 3.76
CA GLY A 75 -1.73 -14.86 3.93
C GLY A 75 -2.36 -15.59 5.10
N ARG A 76 -2.50 -14.93 6.24
CA ARG A 76 -3.15 -15.50 7.40
C ARG A 76 -4.61 -15.83 7.12
N THR A 77 -5.29 -14.92 6.46
CA THR A 77 -6.69 -15.13 6.11
C THR A 77 -6.83 -16.35 5.22
N ARG A 78 -5.97 -16.50 4.23
CA ARG A 78 -6.00 -17.67 3.36
C ARG A 78 -5.73 -18.96 4.11
N GLU A 79 -4.78 -18.94 5.01
CA GLU A 79 -4.46 -20.11 5.82
C GLU A 79 -5.62 -20.51 6.72
N VAL A 80 -6.26 -19.54 7.36
CA VAL A 80 -7.42 -19.78 8.19
C VAL A 80 -8.55 -20.37 7.37
N LEU A 81 -8.81 -19.80 6.20
CA LEU A 81 -9.86 -20.31 5.32
C LEU A 81 -9.57 -21.72 4.84
N ARG A 82 -8.35 -22.04 4.48
CA ARG A 82 -7.97 -23.40 4.09
C ARG A 82 -8.19 -24.38 5.23
N GLY A 83 -7.80 -23.98 6.44
CA GLY A 83 -8.01 -24.80 7.60
C GLY A 83 -9.48 -25.07 7.87
N MET A 84 -10.29 -24.03 7.73
CA MET A 84 -11.74 -24.19 7.90
C MET A 84 -12.35 -25.09 6.84
N LEU A 85 -11.93 -24.93 5.59
CA LEU A 85 -12.43 -25.78 4.50
C LEU A 85 -12.02 -27.23 4.71
N ALA A 86 -10.81 -27.46 5.15
CA ALA A 86 -10.35 -28.81 5.43
C ALA A 86 -11.19 -29.47 6.53
N ARG A 87 -11.52 -28.73 7.58
CA ARG A 87 -12.37 -29.25 8.66
C ARG A 87 -13.78 -29.54 8.18
N ILE A 88 -14.30 -28.68 7.33
CA ILE A 88 -15.62 -28.86 6.77
C ILE A 88 -15.64 -30.14 5.91
N ASP A 89 -14.62 -30.32 5.08
CA ASP A 89 -14.52 -31.51 4.26
C ASP A 89 -14.45 -32.76 5.10
N GLU A 90 -13.67 -32.76 6.17
CA GLU A 90 -13.62 -33.86 7.10
C GLU A 90 -14.97 -34.15 7.73
N ALA A 91 -15.66 -33.11 8.14
CA ALA A 91 -16.97 -33.26 8.78
C ALA A 91 -18.00 -33.79 7.81
N LEU A 92 -17.86 -33.45 6.52
CA LEU A 92 -18.81 -33.93 5.51
C LEU A 92 -18.49 -35.30 4.98
N GLU A 93 -17.32 -35.84 5.25
CA GLU A 93 -17.02 -37.18 4.85
C GLU A 93 -17.88 -38.17 5.62
N PRO A 94 -18.53 -39.10 4.95
CA PRO A 94 -19.38 -40.07 5.61
C PRO A 94 -18.51 -41.07 6.36
N ARG A 95 -18.32 -40.80 7.61
CA ARG A 95 -17.56 -41.69 8.48
C ARG A 95 -18.34 -42.98 8.70
N GLY A 96 -17.64 -44.04 8.70
CA GLY A 96 -18.28 -45.30 8.85
C GLY A 96 -18.82 -45.88 7.56
N PHE A 97 -18.85 -45.07 6.52
CA PHE A 97 -19.12 -45.60 5.23
C PHE A 97 -17.82 -46.09 4.61
N PRO A 98 -17.84 -47.25 4.04
CA PRO A 98 -16.70 -47.63 3.23
C PRO A 98 -16.60 -46.65 2.09
N ARG A 99 -15.45 -46.07 1.94
CA ARG A 99 -15.26 -45.12 0.90
C ARG A 99 -14.89 -45.84 -0.37
N ASP A 100 -15.55 -45.44 -1.39
CA ASP A 100 -15.30 -45.94 -2.68
C ASP A 100 -15.00 -47.41 -2.61
N GLY A 101 -13.91 -47.74 -3.04
CA GLY A 101 -13.57 -49.11 -3.14
C GLY A 101 -13.63 -49.89 -1.91
N ASP A 102 -13.79 -49.28 -0.81
CA ASP A 102 -13.93 -50.00 0.40
C ASP A 102 -15.18 -50.73 0.45
N GLY A 103 -15.99 -50.32 -0.32
CA GLY A 103 -17.33 -50.90 -0.37
C GLY A 103 -17.32 -52.13 -0.17
#